data_169d73e0300a12f5cf982920c8962c81
#
_entry.id   169d73e0300a12f5cf982920c8962c81
#
_cell.length_a   1.000
_cell.length_b   1.000
_cell.length_c   1.000
_cell.angle_alpha   90.00
_cell.angle_beta   90.00
_cell.angle_gamma   90.00
#
_symmetry.space_group_name_H-M   'P 1'
#
loop_
_entity.id
_entity.type
_entity.pdbx_description
1 polymer ?
#
loop_
_entity_poly.entity_id
_entity_poly.type
_entity_poly.pdbx_seq_one_letter_code
_entity_poly.pdbx_strand_id
1 'polypeptide(L)'
;MKKVIAALAILLAFIGSSVYADDFDVAAKHAIAVEATTGKVLYEKDATTPAGIASMTKILTVYLTYKEIDKGNLSWDTKVPISDYAYDLTANSDASNVPMEAREYTVEQLVNAAMVASANSAAIALAEQIGGSESNFVDMMKAQLNEWGITDAKLVNASGLNNSYLGDNIYPGSSSTDENMLSARDIAIIARHLITEYPDVLKISSQTTADFDGSTMNTYNYMLKDMPYERDGVDGLKTGTTELAGASFVATSTENGMRIISVVMNADGWEENDFARFEATNKLLDYVKSNYEMTTIIEAGQSYKNSKAKVKDGKEKTVPVVAAQDLNVVHRIGTDVSAKFSSKAKGYEATINKGDKVGKFEYNDNQIVGTGYLDSKPSVPALAKKEVKKSIFLKVWWNHFVTYVNEKL
;
A
#
# COMPACT_ATOMS: atom_id res chain seq x y z
N MET A 1 45.00 -37.26 7.97
CA MET A 1 43.91 -37.41 7.00
C MET A 1 42.54 -37.05 7.55
N LYS A 2 42.13 -37.45 8.76
CA LYS A 2 40.79 -37.10 9.31
C LYS A 2 40.55 -35.59 9.55
N LYS A 3 41.60 -34.78 9.82
CA LYS A 3 41.48 -33.32 10.05
C LYS A 3 41.38 -32.50 8.74
N VAL A 4 41.86 -33.04 7.61
CA VAL A 4 41.75 -32.37 6.30
C VAL A 4 40.35 -32.56 5.69
N ILE A 5 39.69 -33.69 5.96
CA ILE A 5 38.32 -33.96 5.50
C ILE A 5 37.29 -33.08 6.23
N ALA A 6 37.52 -32.76 7.52
CA ALA A 6 36.65 -31.85 8.27
C ALA A 6 36.73 -30.39 7.77
N ALA A 7 37.93 -29.94 7.34
CA ALA A 7 38.11 -28.60 6.77
C ALA A 7 37.46 -28.45 5.37
N LEU A 8 37.45 -29.52 4.57
CA LEU A 8 36.80 -29.53 3.25
C LEU A 8 35.28 -29.57 3.36
N ALA A 9 34.73 -30.24 4.39
CA ALA A 9 33.29 -30.28 4.63
C ALA A 9 32.72 -28.92 5.10
N ILE A 10 33.51 -28.11 5.81
CA ILE A 10 33.12 -26.76 6.22
C ILE A 10 33.18 -25.76 5.05
N LEU A 11 34.08 -25.98 4.08
CA LEU A 11 34.19 -25.12 2.90
C LEU A 11 33.04 -25.36 1.88
N LEU A 12 32.41 -26.55 1.90
CA LEU A 12 31.26 -26.87 1.03
C LEU A 12 29.88 -26.42 1.57
N ALA A 13 29.82 -25.99 2.84
CA ALA A 13 28.60 -25.48 3.44
C ALA A 13 28.30 -23.97 3.14
N PHE A 14 29.24 -23.31 2.42
CA PHE A 14 29.07 -21.91 1.96
C PHE A 14 28.72 -21.77 0.47
N ILE A 15 28.32 -22.86 -0.18
CA ILE A 15 27.86 -22.78 -1.57
C ILE A 15 26.34 -22.67 -1.56
N GLY A 16 25.85 -21.46 -1.79
CA GLY A 16 24.58 -21.25 -2.48
C GLY A 16 23.44 -20.70 -1.70
N SER A 17 23.51 -19.48 -1.25
CA SER A 17 22.45 -18.56 -1.56
C SER A 17 22.94 -17.76 -2.76
N SER A 18 22.50 -18.14 -3.95
CA SER A 18 22.57 -17.24 -5.10
C SER A 18 21.75 -16.01 -4.71
N VAL A 19 22.40 -15.00 -4.16
CA VAL A 19 21.89 -13.64 -4.22
C VAL A 19 21.87 -13.38 -5.71
N TYR A 20 20.71 -13.51 -6.35
CA TYR A 20 20.48 -12.92 -7.65
C TYR A 20 20.64 -11.41 -7.41
N ALA A 21 21.85 -10.91 -7.61
CA ALA A 21 22.05 -9.49 -7.78
C ALA A 21 21.30 -9.15 -9.07
N ASP A 22 20.14 -8.54 -8.90
CA ASP A 22 19.34 -8.04 -9.99
C ASP A 22 20.04 -6.77 -10.46
N ASP A 23 20.63 -6.77 -11.66
CA ASP A 23 21.30 -5.60 -12.25
C ASP A 23 20.30 -4.49 -12.63
N PHE A 24 18.99 -4.68 -12.33
CA PHE A 24 17.96 -3.69 -12.61
C PHE A 24 18.03 -2.54 -11.61
N ASP A 25 18.24 -1.34 -12.13
CA ASP A 25 18.19 -0.09 -11.38
C ASP A 25 17.25 0.91 -12.04
N VAL A 26 16.28 1.41 -11.27
CA VAL A 26 15.35 2.45 -11.75
C VAL A 26 16.07 3.78 -11.84
N ALA A 27 15.90 4.49 -12.98
CA ALA A 27 16.43 5.83 -13.19
C ALA A 27 15.66 6.88 -12.37
N ALA A 28 15.83 6.84 -11.06
CA ALA A 28 15.22 7.77 -10.09
C ALA A 28 15.99 7.73 -8.77
N LYS A 29 15.85 8.74 -7.93
CA LYS A 29 16.49 8.76 -6.60
C LYS A 29 15.83 7.79 -5.63
N HIS A 30 14.49 7.75 -5.61
CA HIS A 30 13.75 6.84 -4.74
C HIS A 30 12.69 6.11 -5.55
N ALA A 31 12.53 4.81 -5.33
CA ALA A 31 11.49 4.04 -5.99
C ALA A 31 11.05 2.83 -5.16
N ILE A 32 9.79 2.44 -5.33
CA ILE A 32 9.24 1.20 -4.80
C ILE A 32 8.17 0.64 -5.76
N ALA A 33 8.08 -0.68 -5.85
CA ALA A 33 6.95 -1.37 -6.44
C ALA A 33 6.39 -2.38 -5.44
N VAL A 34 5.08 -2.37 -5.25
CA VAL A 34 4.39 -3.28 -4.32
C VAL A 34 3.17 -3.90 -4.99
N GLU A 35 2.85 -5.14 -4.63
CA GLU A 35 1.57 -5.73 -4.98
C GLU A 35 0.53 -5.34 -3.91
N ALA A 36 -0.56 -4.73 -4.36
CA ALA A 36 -1.50 -4.03 -3.48
C ALA A 36 -2.28 -4.97 -2.54
N THR A 37 -2.63 -6.18 -2.97
CA THR A 37 -3.43 -7.11 -2.17
C THR A 37 -2.62 -7.69 -1.02
N THR A 38 -1.40 -8.14 -1.29
CA THR A 38 -0.52 -8.79 -0.32
C THR A 38 0.37 -7.82 0.44
N GLY A 39 0.54 -6.60 -0.06
CA GLY A 39 1.49 -5.61 0.45
C GLY A 39 2.95 -5.99 0.19
N LYS A 40 3.23 -7.00 -0.66
CA LYS A 40 4.61 -7.46 -0.91
C LYS A 40 5.38 -6.42 -1.70
N VAL A 41 6.58 -6.10 -1.21
CA VAL A 41 7.57 -5.28 -1.92
C VAL A 41 8.23 -6.14 -3.00
N LEU A 42 8.20 -5.66 -4.24
CA LEU A 42 8.73 -6.33 -5.43
C LEU A 42 10.02 -5.70 -5.92
N TYR A 43 10.18 -4.41 -5.67
CA TYR A 43 11.38 -3.61 -5.92
C TYR A 43 11.47 -2.48 -4.89
N GLU A 44 12.68 -2.11 -4.50
CA GLU A 44 12.95 -1.01 -3.57
C GLU A 44 14.31 -0.38 -3.87
N LYS A 45 14.33 0.97 -4.00
CA LYS A 45 15.54 1.79 -4.14
C LYS A 45 15.38 3.01 -3.24
N ASP A 46 16.17 3.09 -2.17
CA ASP A 46 16.12 4.18 -1.18
C ASP A 46 14.68 4.63 -0.84
N ALA A 47 13.79 3.64 -0.62
CA ALA A 47 12.36 3.87 -0.55
C ALA A 47 11.87 4.34 0.82
N THR A 48 12.75 4.40 1.82
CA THR A 48 12.41 4.80 3.19
C THR A 48 12.92 6.19 3.57
N THR A 49 13.68 6.85 2.71
CA THR A 49 14.15 8.22 2.93
C THR A 49 13.06 9.23 2.55
N PRO A 50 12.61 10.11 3.47
CA PRO A 50 11.67 11.18 3.15
C PRO A 50 12.24 12.17 2.13
N ALA A 51 11.46 12.45 1.08
CA ALA A 51 11.80 13.40 0.02
C ALA A 51 10.56 14.25 -0.33
N GLY A 52 10.74 15.32 -1.12
CA GLY A 52 9.63 16.13 -1.61
C GLY A 52 8.63 15.30 -2.42
N ILE A 53 7.35 15.48 -2.16
CA ILE A 53 6.29 14.68 -2.80
C ILE A 53 5.39 15.49 -3.72
N ALA A 54 5.49 16.81 -3.68
CA ALA A 54 4.65 17.71 -4.49
C ALA A 54 3.16 17.30 -4.49
N SER A 55 2.52 17.38 -5.64
CA SER A 55 1.09 17.07 -5.81
C SER A 55 0.71 15.60 -5.55
N MET A 56 1.64 14.68 -5.29
CA MET A 56 1.27 13.34 -4.77
C MET A 56 0.61 13.44 -3.39
N THR A 57 0.78 14.55 -2.68
CA THR A 57 0.04 14.92 -1.45
C THR A 57 -1.46 14.75 -1.59
N LYS A 58 -2.02 15.09 -2.76
CA LYS A 58 -3.47 15.07 -3.02
C LYS A 58 -4.10 13.68 -2.89
N ILE A 59 -3.29 12.61 -2.95
CA ILE A 59 -3.77 11.24 -2.69
C ILE A 59 -4.29 11.14 -1.25
N LEU A 60 -3.58 11.70 -0.28
CA LEU A 60 -3.99 11.71 1.13
C LEU A 60 -5.18 12.65 1.37
N THR A 61 -5.19 13.82 0.70
CA THR A 61 -6.31 14.76 0.76
C THR A 61 -7.60 14.12 0.25
N VAL A 62 -7.53 13.43 -0.89
CA VAL A 62 -8.67 12.72 -1.47
C VAL A 62 -9.06 11.52 -0.60
N TYR A 63 -8.11 10.75 -0.05
CA TYR A 63 -8.42 9.68 0.89
C TYR A 63 -9.24 10.19 2.09
N LEU A 64 -8.84 11.29 2.71
CA LEU A 64 -9.59 11.87 3.84
C LEU A 64 -10.97 12.39 3.40
N THR A 65 -11.10 12.90 2.17
CA THR A 65 -12.42 13.31 1.62
C THR A 65 -13.35 12.09 1.50
N TYR A 66 -12.89 10.97 0.93
CA TYR A 66 -13.66 9.73 0.88
C TYR A 66 -14.01 9.21 2.27
N LYS A 67 -13.07 9.28 3.24
CA LYS A 67 -13.28 8.87 4.63
C LYS A 67 -14.39 9.69 5.30
N GLU A 68 -14.47 10.99 5.04
CA GLU A 68 -15.55 11.85 5.57
C GLU A 68 -16.89 11.62 4.87
N ILE A 69 -16.89 11.24 3.59
CA ILE A 69 -18.10 10.80 2.88
C ILE A 69 -18.59 9.46 3.46
N ASP A 70 -17.72 8.50 3.68
CA ASP A 70 -18.07 7.20 4.27
C ASP A 70 -18.63 7.32 5.69
N LYS A 71 -18.16 8.29 6.47
CA LYS A 71 -18.71 8.62 7.80
C LYS A 71 -20.06 9.36 7.73
N GLY A 72 -20.51 9.78 6.55
CA GLY A 72 -21.72 10.57 6.36
C GLY A 72 -21.59 12.06 6.76
N ASN A 73 -20.39 12.56 6.97
CA ASN A 73 -20.11 13.97 7.26
C ASN A 73 -20.16 14.84 6.00
N LEU A 74 -19.91 14.25 4.84
CA LEU A 74 -19.99 14.85 3.51
C LEU A 74 -20.81 13.94 2.57
N SER A 75 -21.25 14.51 1.44
CA SER A 75 -21.72 13.76 0.27
C SER A 75 -21.03 14.30 -0.98
N TRP A 76 -21.09 13.55 -2.07
CA TRP A 76 -20.56 13.99 -3.37
C TRP A 76 -21.18 15.29 -3.85
N ASP A 77 -22.47 15.53 -3.53
CA ASP A 77 -23.24 16.73 -3.88
C ASP A 77 -23.05 17.88 -2.88
N THR A 78 -22.35 17.69 -1.77
CA THR A 78 -22.10 18.75 -0.78
C THR A 78 -21.43 19.94 -1.47
N LYS A 79 -22.02 21.11 -1.33
CA LYS A 79 -21.49 22.39 -1.87
C LYS A 79 -20.40 22.92 -0.96
N VAL A 80 -19.25 23.20 -1.55
CA VAL A 80 -18.04 23.68 -0.89
C VAL A 80 -17.79 25.11 -1.37
N PRO A 81 -17.83 26.12 -0.49
CA PRO A 81 -17.46 27.47 -0.85
C PRO A 81 -15.96 27.59 -1.10
N ILE A 82 -15.58 28.39 -2.07
CA ILE A 82 -14.18 28.68 -2.39
C ILE A 82 -13.76 29.97 -1.66
N SER A 83 -12.86 29.83 -0.70
CA SER A 83 -12.29 30.97 0.03
C SER A 83 -11.53 31.92 -0.89
N ASP A 84 -11.29 33.15 -0.46
CA ASP A 84 -10.45 34.09 -1.21
C ASP A 84 -9.03 33.52 -1.38
N TYR A 85 -8.48 32.87 -0.35
CA TYR A 85 -7.21 32.20 -0.42
C TYR A 85 -7.13 31.15 -1.54
N ALA A 86 -8.08 30.21 -1.57
CA ALA A 86 -8.11 29.19 -2.60
C ALA A 86 -8.37 29.79 -4.00
N TYR A 87 -9.20 30.83 -4.09
CA TYR A 87 -9.50 31.51 -5.35
C TYR A 87 -8.30 32.29 -5.89
N ASP A 88 -7.64 33.12 -5.06
CA ASP A 88 -6.52 33.95 -5.48
C ASP A 88 -5.36 33.08 -6.05
N LEU A 89 -5.21 31.86 -5.55
CA LEU A 89 -4.22 30.92 -6.08
C LEU A 89 -4.51 30.50 -7.53
N THR A 90 -5.76 30.59 -8.02
CA THR A 90 -6.10 30.27 -9.42
C THR A 90 -5.51 31.26 -10.42
N ALA A 91 -5.17 32.48 -9.96
CA ALA A 91 -4.52 33.50 -10.79
C ALA A 91 -3.01 33.24 -11.01
N ASN A 92 -2.41 32.32 -10.24
CA ASN A 92 -1.01 31.98 -10.38
C ASN A 92 -0.78 30.94 -11.48
N SER A 93 -0.18 31.34 -12.59
CA SER A 93 0.07 30.47 -13.76
C SER A 93 1.05 29.33 -13.48
N ASP A 94 1.89 29.44 -12.43
CA ASP A 94 2.90 28.42 -12.08
C ASP A 94 2.32 27.32 -11.17
N ALA A 95 1.07 27.51 -10.70
CA ALA A 95 0.36 26.52 -9.92
C ALA A 95 -0.76 25.85 -10.74
N SER A 96 -0.75 24.52 -10.80
CA SER A 96 -1.84 23.76 -11.48
C SER A 96 -3.18 24.07 -10.80
N ASN A 97 -4.17 24.57 -11.58
CA ASN A 97 -5.49 24.89 -11.10
C ASN A 97 -6.55 24.76 -12.22
N VAL A 98 -7.80 24.98 -11.86
CA VAL A 98 -8.95 25.14 -12.75
C VAL A 98 -9.60 26.48 -12.46
N PRO A 99 -10.34 27.11 -13.40
CA PRO A 99 -11.13 28.33 -13.15
C PRO A 99 -12.18 28.06 -12.06
N MET A 100 -12.28 29.00 -11.07
CA MET A 100 -13.22 28.85 -9.94
C MET A 100 -14.13 30.06 -9.76
N GLU A 101 -14.65 30.58 -10.89
CA GLU A 101 -15.43 31.82 -10.92
C GLU A 101 -16.78 31.71 -10.17
N ALA A 102 -17.41 30.52 -10.13
CA ALA A 102 -18.67 30.33 -9.42
C ALA A 102 -18.53 30.39 -7.88
N ARG A 103 -17.29 30.30 -7.35
CA ARG A 103 -16.96 30.39 -5.92
C ARG A 103 -17.66 29.37 -5.02
N GLU A 104 -18.30 28.35 -5.60
CA GLU A 104 -18.91 27.21 -4.92
C GLU A 104 -19.00 26.02 -5.87
N TYR A 105 -18.49 24.86 -5.46
CA TYR A 105 -18.48 23.63 -6.25
C TYR A 105 -18.85 22.42 -5.39
N THR A 106 -19.27 21.32 -6.02
CA THR A 106 -19.53 20.08 -5.29
C THR A 106 -18.21 19.39 -4.89
N VAL A 107 -18.27 18.58 -3.85
CA VAL A 107 -17.14 17.69 -3.47
C VAL A 107 -16.68 16.86 -4.66
N GLU A 108 -17.62 16.32 -5.47
CA GLU A 108 -17.30 15.55 -6.67
C GLU A 108 -16.49 16.37 -7.68
N GLN A 109 -16.91 17.58 -8.00
CA GLN A 109 -16.17 18.48 -8.89
C GLN A 109 -14.76 18.76 -8.38
N LEU A 110 -14.61 19.05 -7.08
CA LEU A 110 -13.31 19.37 -6.49
C LEU A 110 -12.39 18.14 -6.43
N VAL A 111 -12.90 16.95 -6.12
CA VAL A 111 -12.09 15.71 -6.15
C VAL A 111 -11.63 15.41 -7.58
N ASN A 112 -12.52 15.56 -8.58
CA ASN A 112 -12.13 15.41 -9.99
C ASN A 112 -11.05 16.43 -10.38
N ALA A 113 -11.20 17.70 -10.01
CA ALA A 113 -10.21 18.74 -10.31
C ALA A 113 -8.84 18.47 -9.63
N ALA A 114 -8.85 18.03 -8.37
CA ALA A 114 -7.64 17.70 -7.63
C ALA A 114 -6.88 16.50 -8.25
N MET A 115 -7.61 15.48 -8.73
CA MET A 115 -6.99 14.27 -9.28
C MET A 115 -6.62 14.40 -10.75
N VAL A 116 -7.51 14.90 -11.61
CA VAL A 116 -7.29 14.98 -13.06
C VAL A 116 -6.38 16.16 -13.40
N ALA A 117 -6.78 17.38 -13.07
CA ALA A 117 -6.03 18.60 -13.38
C ALA A 117 -4.98 18.96 -12.30
N SER A 118 -4.85 18.16 -11.26
CA SER A 118 -3.94 18.48 -10.14
C SER A 118 -4.26 19.82 -9.47
N ALA A 119 -5.51 20.30 -9.50
CA ALA A 119 -5.90 21.61 -9.03
C ALA A 119 -5.58 21.79 -7.54
N ASN A 120 -4.71 22.74 -7.23
CA ASN A 120 -4.29 23.03 -5.86
C ASN A 120 -5.40 23.69 -5.06
N SER A 121 -6.09 24.65 -5.65
CA SER A 121 -7.23 25.32 -5.03
C SER A 121 -8.37 24.37 -4.68
N ALA A 122 -8.59 23.32 -5.49
CA ALA A 122 -9.58 22.29 -5.18
C ALA A 122 -9.17 21.47 -3.93
N ALA A 123 -7.91 21.10 -3.81
CA ALA A 123 -7.42 20.40 -2.63
C ALA A 123 -7.50 21.25 -1.36
N ILE A 124 -7.18 22.54 -1.46
CA ILE A 124 -7.30 23.52 -0.36
C ILE A 124 -8.78 23.66 0.05
N ALA A 125 -9.69 23.85 -0.91
CA ALA A 125 -11.11 24.02 -0.61
C ALA A 125 -11.70 22.76 0.08
N LEU A 126 -11.33 21.55 -0.34
CA LEU A 126 -11.69 20.30 0.34
C LEU A 126 -11.12 20.26 1.77
N ALA A 127 -9.87 20.69 1.95
CA ALA A 127 -9.22 20.74 3.25
C ALA A 127 -9.93 21.73 4.21
N GLU A 128 -10.26 22.94 3.72
CA GLU A 128 -10.99 23.93 4.49
C GLU A 128 -12.41 23.45 4.86
N GLN A 129 -13.10 22.80 3.94
CA GLN A 129 -14.43 22.22 4.18
C GLN A 129 -14.41 21.15 5.28
N ILE A 130 -13.40 20.28 5.26
CA ILE A 130 -13.29 19.14 6.19
C ILE A 130 -12.72 19.57 7.54
N GLY A 131 -11.65 20.34 7.53
CA GLY A 131 -10.91 20.74 8.73
C GLY A 131 -11.38 22.07 9.36
N GLY A 132 -12.24 22.84 8.66
CA GLY A 132 -12.56 24.23 9.02
C GLY A 132 -11.44 25.22 8.71
N SER A 133 -10.23 24.70 8.46
CA SER A 133 -9.05 25.42 7.93
C SER A 133 -8.06 24.40 7.34
N GLU A 134 -7.20 24.80 6.41
CA GLU A 134 -6.18 23.94 5.86
C GLU A 134 -5.20 23.46 6.96
N SER A 135 -4.85 24.31 7.92
CA SER A 135 -3.95 23.91 9.02
C SER A 135 -4.53 22.78 9.88
N ASN A 136 -5.81 22.84 10.26
CA ASN A 136 -6.46 21.77 10.98
C ASN A 136 -6.56 20.49 10.14
N PHE A 137 -6.78 20.62 8.84
CA PHE A 137 -6.78 19.48 7.92
C PHE A 137 -5.40 18.82 7.83
N VAL A 138 -4.31 19.60 7.83
CA VAL A 138 -2.95 19.07 7.91
C VAL A 138 -2.74 18.27 9.20
N ASP A 139 -3.31 18.71 10.34
CA ASP A 139 -3.29 17.92 11.57
C ASP A 139 -4.06 16.60 11.43
N MET A 140 -5.20 16.60 10.72
CA MET A 140 -5.93 15.37 10.40
C MET A 140 -5.11 14.45 9.49
N MET A 141 -4.40 15.00 8.48
CA MET A 141 -3.48 14.23 7.63
C MET A 141 -2.38 13.56 8.46
N LYS A 142 -1.73 14.30 9.37
CA LYS A 142 -0.70 13.77 10.27
C LYS A 142 -1.25 12.68 11.19
N ALA A 143 -2.45 12.88 11.74
CA ALA A 143 -3.10 11.88 12.58
C ALA A 143 -3.38 10.59 11.80
N GLN A 144 -3.83 10.71 10.54
CA GLN A 144 -4.06 9.55 9.67
C GLN A 144 -2.77 8.79 9.35
N LEU A 145 -1.68 9.49 9.05
CA LEU A 145 -0.38 8.86 8.83
C LEU A 145 0.11 8.11 10.08
N ASN A 146 -0.05 8.70 11.25
CA ASN A 146 0.28 8.04 12.53
C ASN A 146 -0.54 6.75 12.76
N GLU A 147 -1.83 6.73 12.40
CA GLU A 147 -2.66 5.51 12.44
C GLU A 147 -2.07 4.39 11.57
N TRP A 148 -1.44 4.73 10.45
CA TRP A 148 -0.76 3.80 9.55
C TRP A 148 0.70 3.51 9.91
N GLY A 149 1.19 4.08 11.04
CA GLY A 149 2.56 3.88 11.52
C GLY A 149 3.61 4.72 10.79
N ILE A 150 3.20 5.71 10.01
CA ILE A 150 4.09 6.68 9.35
C ILE A 150 4.33 7.84 10.32
N THR A 151 5.56 7.97 10.84
CA THR A 151 5.89 8.90 11.94
C THR A 151 6.96 9.93 11.60
N ASP A 152 7.58 9.83 10.43
CA ASP A 152 8.68 10.67 9.96
C ASP A 152 8.27 11.63 8.82
N ALA A 153 6.98 11.66 8.49
CA ALA A 153 6.42 12.55 7.48
C ALA A 153 6.47 14.02 7.93
N LYS A 154 6.83 14.91 7.01
CA LYS A 154 6.63 16.35 7.15
C LYS A 154 5.48 16.78 6.26
N LEU A 155 4.40 17.28 6.85
CA LEU A 155 3.25 17.82 6.12
C LEU A 155 3.00 19.27 6.54
N VAL A 156 2.82 20.15 5.55
CA VAL A 156 2.62 21.58 5.75
C VAL A 156 1.43 22.16 4.98
N ASN A 157 0.86 21.42 4.01
CA ASN A 157 -0.35 21.82 3.30
C ASN A 157 -1.08 20.61 2.68
N ALA A 158 -2.28 20.83 2.17
CA ALA A 158 -3.14 19.82 1.58
C ALA A 158 -2.90 19.58 0.08
N SER A 159 -2.17 20.45 -0.59
CA SER A 159 -1.99 20.44 -2.05
C SER A 159 -0.65 19.88 -2.51
N GLY A 160 0.39 20.01 -1.68
CA GLY A 160 1.78 19.68 -2.00
C GLY A 160 2.54 20.79 -2.71
N LEU A 161 2.02 22.01 -2.69
CA LEU A 161 2.76 23.19 -3.13
C LEU A 161 3.92 23.54 -2.19
N ASN A 162 4.92 24.24 -2.71
CA ASN A 162 5.87 24.94 -1.87
C ASN A 162 5.15 26.08 -1.14
N ASN A 163 5.44 26.28 0.15
CA ASN A 163 4.82 27.30 0.98
C ASN A 163 4.97 28.74 0.42
N SER A 164 5.99 29.00 -0.43
CA SER A 164 6.16 30.30 -1.08
C SER A 164 4.97 30.75 -1.94
N TYR A 165 4.13 29.82 -2.38
CA TYR A 165 2.90 30.11 -3.11
C TYR A 165 1.71 30.45 -2.21
N LEU A 166 1.79 30.19 -0.89
CA LEU A 166 0.66 30.21 0.03
C LEU A 166 0.55 31.52 0.84
N GLY A 167 1.52 32.44 0.68
CA GLY A 167 1.54 33.70 1.40
C GLY A 167 1.49 33.53 2.92
N ASP A 168 0.53 34.18 3.57
CA ASP A 168 0.34 34.09 5.03
C ASP A 168 -0.42 32.82 5.48
N ASN A 169 -0.90 32.00 4.53
CA ASN A 169 -1.70 30.79 4.84
C ASN A 169 -0.86 29.53 5.08
N ILE A 170 0.43 29.67 5.35
CA ILE A 170 1.31 28.54 5.66
C ILE A 170 0.96 27.90 7.00
N TYR A 171 1.25 26.59 7.11
CA TYR A 171 1.03 25.85 8.36
C TYR A 171 1.84 26.47 9.51
N PRO A 172 1.26 26.66 10.71
CA PRO A 172 1.92 27.28 11.85
C PRO A 172 3.25 26.59 12.20
N GLY A 173 4.33 27.39 12.27
CA GLY A 173 5.66 26.91 12.58
C GLY A 173 6.45 26.33 11.39
N SER A 174 5.86 26.31 10.19
CA SER A 174 6.59 25.98 8.97
C SER A 174 7.32 27.21 8.40
N SER A 175 8.33 26.98 7.57
CA SER A 175 9.01 28.06 6.85
C SER A 175 8.31 28.37 5.53
N SER A 176 8.59 29.57 4.98
CA SER A 176 8.03 30.01 3.69
C SER A 176 8.49 29.17 2.48
N THR A 177 9.45 28.29 2.65
CA THR A 177 9.98 27.43 1.57
C THR A 177 9.77 25.95 1.85
N ASP A 178 9.01 25.63 2.90
CA ASP A 178 8.73 24.24 3.24
C ASP A 178 7.81 23.58 2.21
N GLU A 179 8.03 22.28 2.01
CA GLU A 179 7.17 21.38 1.23
C GLU A 179 6.83 20.12 2.03
N ASN A 180 5.82 19.40 1.58
CA ASN A 180 5.50 18.08 2.12
C ASN A 180 6.58 17.07 1.75
N MET A 181 7.02 16.28 2.72
CA MET A 181 8.03 15.24 2.55
C MET A 181 7.53 13.92 3.13
N LEU A 182 7.59 12.87 2.30
CA LEU A 182 7.34 11.48 2.66
C LEU A 182 8.31 10.58 1.89
N SER A 183 8.48 9.36 2.34
CA SER A 183 9.23 8.35 1.59
C SER A 183 8.39 7.71 0.47
N ALA A 184 9.04 7.06 -0.50
CA ALA A 184 8.35 6.29 -1.54
C ALA A 184 7.48 5.18 -0.93
N ARG A 185 7.94 4.58 0.17
CA ARG A 185 7.19 3.57 0.92
C ARG A 185 5.91 4.16 1.53
N ASP A 186 5.98 5.34 2.11
CA ASP A 186 4.81 6.00 2.71
C ASP A 186 3.76 6.33 1.64
N ILE A 187 4.21 6.85 0.49
CA ILE A 187 3.32 7.10 -0.66
C ILE A 187 2.66 5.79 -1.12
N ALA A 188 3.40 4.67 -1.17
CA ALA A 188 2.82 3.38 -1.52
C ALA A 188 1.78 2.88 -0.50
N ILE A 189 1.99 3.14 0.81
CA ILE A 189 1.00 2.84 1.87
C ILE A 189 -0.26 3.68 1.66
N ILE A 190 -0.13 5.00 1.47
CA ILE A 190 -1.25 5.92 1.25
C ILE A 190 -2.04 5.52 -0.01
N ALA A 191 -1.33 5.29 -1.12
CA ALA A 191 -1.95 4.87 -2.38
C ALA A 191 -2.70 3.54 -2.23
N ARG A 192 -2.10 2.58 -1.51
CA ARG A 192 -2.73 1.28 -1.24
C ARG A 192 -4.03 1.43 -0.44
N HIS A 193 -4.02 2.23 0.63
CA HIS A 193 -5.24 2.52 1.39
C HIS A 193 -6.31 3.15 0.49
N LEU A 194 -5.94 4.17 -0.30
CA LEU A 194 -6.90 4.84 -1.17
C LEU A 194 -7.56 3.88 -2.16
N ILE A 195 -6.77 3.08 -2.92
CA ILE A 195 -7.34 2.22 -3.97
C ILE A 195 -7.99 0.94 -3.44
N THR A 196 -7.66 0.50 -2.21
CA THR A 196 -8.28 -0.71 -1.63
C THR A 196 -9.53 -0.42 -0.85
N GLU A 197 -9.59 0.70 -0.14
CA GLU A 197 -10.75 1.12 0.64
C GLU A 197 -11.78 1.88 -0.22
N TYR A 198 -11.29 2.66 -1.20
CA TYR A 198 -12.12 3.51 -2.07
C TYR A 198 -11.78 3.28 -3.56
N PRO A 199 -12.02 2.07 -4.10
CA PRO A 199 -11.59 1.70 -5.47
C PRO A 199 -12.22 2.57 -6.57
N ASP A 200 -13.33 3.24 -6.29
CA ASP A 200 -13.99 4.16 -7.23
C ASP A 200 -13.12 5.37 -7.62
N VAL A 201 -12.08 5.68 -6.83
CA VAL A 201 -11.10 6.71 -7.18
C VAL A 201 -10.40 6.41 -8.51
N LEU A 202 -10.27 5.13 -8.87
CA LEU A 202 -9.67 4.72 -10.15
C LEU A 202 -10.53 5.14 -11.36
N LYS A 203 -11.84 5.30 -11.19
CA LYS A 203 -12.71 5.86 -12.24
C LYS A 203 -12.39 7.33 -12.50
N ILE A 204 -11.90 8.05 -11.49
CA ILE A 204 -11.49 9.45 -11.60
C ILE A 204 -10.07 9.53 -12.17
N SER A 205 -9.11 8.81 -11.58
CA SER A 205 -7.70 8.90 -11.96
C SER A 205 -7.37 8.31 -13.33
N SER A 206 -8.27 7.50 -13.92
CA SER A 206 -8.13 6.96 -15.27
C SER A 206 -8.67 7.87 -16.38
N GLN A 207 -9.25 9.01 -16.04
CA GLN A 207 -9.73 9.97 -17.03
C GLN A 207 -8.58 10.74 -17.67
N THR A 208 -8.53 10.78 -18.99
CA THR A 208 -7.58 11.62 -19.73
C THR A 208 -8.05 13.06 -19.82
N THR A 209 -9.36 13.27 -19.82
CA THR A 209 -10.03 14.58 -19.76
C THR A 209 -11.27 14.48 -18.87
N ALA A 210 -11.64 15.59 -18.26
CA ALA A 210 -12.90 15.74 -17.52
C ALA A 210 -13.46 17.16 -17.67
N ASP A 211 -14.74 17.33 -17.39
CA ASP A 211 -15.37 18.67 -17.35
C ASP A 211 -15.28 19.26 -15.95
N PHE A 212 -15.00 20.55 -15.87
CA PHE A 212 -15.11 21.36 -14.67
C PHE A 212 -15.84 22.66 -14.99
N ASP A 213 -17.11 22.73 -14.67
CA ASP A 213 -17.96 23.90 -14.88
C ASP A 213 -17.92 24.45 -16.32
N GLY A 214 -17.97 23.53 -17.31
CA GLY A 214 -17.90 23.86 -18.75
C GLY A 214 -16.49 24.06 -19.29
N SER A 215 -15.45 23.90 -18.46
CA SER A 215 -14.03 23.94 -18.87
C SER A 215 -13.46 22.51 -18.93
N THR A 216 -12.76 22.19 -20.00
CA THR A 216 -12.09 20.87 -20.13
C THR A 216 -10.82 20.84 -19.29
N MET A 217 -10.75 19.90 -18.35
CA MET A 217 -9.54 19.54 -17.65
C MET A 217 -8.77 18.46 -18.42
N ASN A 218 -7.44 18.50 -18.40
CA ASN A 218 -6.57 17.48 -18.96
C ASN A 218 -5.75 16.82 -17.85
N THR A 219 -5.51 15.52 -18.02
CA THR A 219 -4.65 14.78 -17.08
C THR A 219 -3.17 15.13 -17.27
N TYR A 220 -2.41 14.96 -16.18
CA TYR A 220 -0.94 14.92 -16.23
C TYR A 220 -0.40 13.48 -16.23
N ASN A 221 -1.26 12.46 -16.20
CA ASN A 221 -0.85 11.07 -16.28
C ASN A 221 -0.76 10.62 -17.75
N TYR A 222 0.42 10.72 -18.35
CA TYR A 222 0.64 10.36 -19.75
C TYR A 222 0.83 8.86 -19.98
N MET A 223 0.66 8.01 -18.96
CA MET A 223 0.63 6.55 -19.11
C MET A 223 -0.79 5.98 -19.29
N LEU A 224 -1.82 6.83 -19.23
CA LEU A 224 -3.20 6.42 -19.50
C LEU A 224 -3.40 6.09 -20.99
N LYS A 225 -4.53 5.42 -21.29
CA LYS A 225 -4.89 5.06 -22.67
C LYS A 225 -4.92 6.27 -23.59
N ASP A 226 -4.42 6.08 -24.80
CA ASP A 226 -4.33 7.09 -25.87
C ASP A 226 -3.37 8.27 -25.54
N MET A 227 -2.57 8.16 -24.47
CA MET A 227 -1.57 9.16 -24.09
C MET A 227 -0.14 8.75 -24.57
N PRO A 228 0.82 9.68 -24.69
CA PRO A 228 2.14 9.43 -25.29
C PRO A 228 2.98 8.30 -24.67
N TYR A 229 2.78 7.98 -23.42
CA TYR A 229 3.49 6.93 -22.68
C TYR A 229 2.55 5.80 -22.27
N GLU A 230 1.44 5.63 -23.02
CA GLU A 230 0.43 4.62 -22.76
C GLU A 230 1.02 3.28 -22.33
N ARG A 231 0.44 2.72 -21.25
CA ARG A 231 0.70 1.36 -20.81
C ARG A 231 -0.61 0.68 -20.46
N ASP A 232 -0.86 -0.44 -21.13
CA ASP A 232 -2.02 -1.29 -20.79
C ASP A 232 -2.04 -1.63 -19.31
N GLY A 233 -3.21 -1.47 -18.68
CA GLY A 233 -3.42 -1.77 -17.27
C GLY A 233 -3.19 -0.59 -16.33
N VAL A 234 -2.60 0.52 -16.77
CA VAL A 234 -2.47 1.74 -15.96
C VAL A 234 -3.83 2.47 -15.88
N ASP A 235 -4.29 2.76 -14.67
CA ASP A 235 -5.56 3.42 -14.38
C ASP A 235 -5.43 4.54 -13.30
N GLY A 236 -4.22 4.93 -12.97
CA GLY A 236 -3.93 5.98 -12.00
C GLY A 236 -2.43 6.14 -11.76
N LEU A 237 -1.97 6.92 -10.78
CA LEU A 237 -2.80 7.57 -9.76
C LEU A 237 -2.54 9.08 -9.78
N LYS A 238 -1.28 9.54 -9.51
CA LYS A 238 -0.95 10.96 -9.35
C LYS A 238 0.50 11.30 -9.67
N THR A 239 0.71 12.34 -10.46
CA THR A 239 2.01 12.98 -10.69
C THR A 239 2.31 14.06 -9.65
N GLY A 240 3.57 14.37 -9.44
CA GLY A 240 4.04 15.48 -8.62
C GLY A 240 5.28 16.12 -9.21
N THR A 241 5.38 17.44 -9.19
CA THR A 241 6.58 18.19 -9.64
C THR A 241 6.73 19.46 -8.81
N THR A 242 7.90 19.66 -8.22
CA THR A 242 8.45 20.91 -7.70
C THR A 242 9.97 20.85 -7.88
N GLU A 243 10.68 21.95 -7.65
CA GLU A 243 12.15 21.91 -7.64
C GLU A 243 12.72 20.89 -6.66
N LEU A 244 12.12 20.79 -5.47
CA LEU A 244 12.55 19.84 -4.44
C LEU A 244 12.19 18.39 -4.79
N ALA A 245 10.98 18.15 -5.27
CA ALA A 245 10.47 16.82 -5.55
C ALA A 245 11.01 16.23 -6.86
N GLY A 246 11.50 17.06 -7.78
CA GLY A 246 11.76 16.64 -9.15
C GLY A 246 10.51 16.11 -9.84
N ALA A 247 10.66 15.45 -10.99
CA ALA A 247 9.55 14.74 -11.63
C ALA A 247 9.28 13.41 -10.91
N SER A 248 8.12 13.31 -10.28
CA SER A 248 7.69 12.16 -9.48
C SER A 248 6.33 11.64 -9.93
N PHE A 249 6.09 10.34 -9.73
CA PHE A 249 4.83 9.69 -10.12
C PHE A 249 4.54 8.47 -9.24
N VAL A 250 3.33 8.41 -8.72
CA VAL A 250 2.77 7.16 -8.20
C VAL A 250 1.77 6.64 -9.23
N ALA A 251 2.02 5.42 -9.72
CA ALA A 251 1.13 4.74 -10.66
C ALA A 251 0.43 3.55 -10.01
N THR A 252 -0.75 3.24 -10.54
CA THR A 252 -1.42 1.96 -10.32
C THR A 252 -1.61 1.27 -11.67
N SER A 253 -1.33 -0.04 -11.72
CA SER A 253 -1.51 -0.83 -12.93
C SER A 253 -1.92 -2.27 -12.61
N THR A 254 -2.45 -2.97 -13.61
CA THR A 254 -2.66 -4.41 -13.55
C THR A 254 -1.61 -5.11 -14.42
N GLU A 255 -0.70 -5.84 -13.77
CA GLU A 255 0.38 -6.58 -14.43
C GLU A 255 0.27 -8.07 -14.11
N ASN A 256 0.14 -8.92 -15.13
CA ASN A 256 -0.05 -10.38 -14.96
C ASN A 256 -1.17 -10.74 -13.96
N GLY A 257 -2.26 -9.97 -13.94
CA GLY A 257 -3.36 -10.14 -12.99
C GLY A 257 -3.09 -9.65 -11.56
N MET A 258 -1.92 -9.09 -11.27
CA MET A 258 -1.58 -8.45 -10.01
C MET A 258 -1.91 -6.97 -10.05
N ARG A 259 -2.47 -6.40 -8.98
CA ARG A 259 -2.61 -4.95 -8.81
C ARG A 259 -1.31 -4.38 -8.25
N ILE A 260 -0.59 -3.63 -9.08
CA ILE A 260 0.70 -3.05 -8.72
C ILE A 260 0.54 -1.57 -8.40
N ILE A 261 1.21 -1.13 -7.34
CA ILE A 261 1.48 0.27 -7.05
C ILE A 261 2.97 0.49 -7.25
N SER A 262 3.34 1.41 -8.13
CA SER A 262 4.73 1.83 -8.31
C SER A 262 4.89 3.31 -7.96
N VAL A 263 5.93 3.64 -7.21
CA VAL A 263 6.28 5.01 -6.88
C VAL A 263 7.68 5.28 -7.40
N VAL A 264 7.81 6.30 -8.21
CA VAL A 264 9.08 6.83 -8.74
C VAL A 264 9.17 8.28 -8.28
N MET A 265 10.23 8.63 -7.56
CA MET A 265 10.43 9.98 -7.04
C MET A 265 11.76 10.53 -7.53
N ASN A 266 11.72 11.78 -7.98
CA ASN A 266 12.87 12.50 -8.52
C ASN A 266 13.57 11.68 -9.61
N ALA A 267 12.85 11.46 -10.74
CA ALA A 267 13.36 10.72 -11.88
C ALA A 267 14.63 11.38 -12.44
N ASP A 268 15.63 10.57 -12.79
CA ASP A 268 16.91 11.08 -13.29
C ASP A 268 16.72 11.80 -14.63
N GLY A 269 17.37 12.96 -14.79
CA GLY A 269 17.29 13.78 -16.01
C GLY A 269 15.98 14.54 -16.19
N TRP A 270 15.18 14.68 -15.14
CA TRP A 270 13.88 15.35 -15.19
C TRP A 270 13.98 16.85 -15.57
N GLU A 271 15.09 17.51 -15.28
CA GLU A 271 15.31 18.91 -15.64
C GLU A 271 15.33 19.13 -17.15
N GLU A 272 15.72 18.12 -17.91
CA GLU A 272 15.78 18.13 -19.38
C GLU A 272 14.57 17.41 -20.02
N ASN A 273 13.93 16.49 -19.29
CA ASN A 273 12.82 15.67 -19.75
C ASN A 273 11.79 15.43 -18.66
N ASP A 274 10.74 16.25 -18.61
CA ASP A 274 9.60 16.11 -17.69
C ASP A 274 8.93 14.72 -17.74
N PHE A 275 9.14 13.96 -18.83
CA PHE A 275 8.56 12.63 -19.01
C PHE A 275 9.43 11.50 -18.47
N ALA A 276 10.63 11.80 -17.96
CA ALA A 276 11.55 10.81 -17.36
C ALA A 276 10.87 9.92 -16.32
N ARG A 277 9.91 10.48 -15.56
CA ARG A 277 9.09 9.72 -14.58
C ARG A 277 8.31 8.58 -15.21
N PHE A 278 7.76 8.75 -16.41
CA PHE A 278 6.97 7.73 -17.11
C PHE A 278 7.86 6.65 -17.71
N GLU A 279 9.03 7.04 -18.22
CA GLU A 279 10.04 6.11 -18.73
C GLU A 279 10.58 5.22 -17.61
N ALA A 280 10.91 5.81 -16.45
CA ALA A 280 11.36 5.09 -15.27
C ALA A 280 10.27 4.16 -14.74
N THR A 281 9.00 4.62 -14.69
CA THR A 281 7.86 3.82 -14.27
C THR A 281 7.60 2.66 -15.21
N ASN A 282 7.66 2.86 -16.54
CA ASN A 282 7.49 1.78 -17.50
C ASN A 282 8.54 0.68 -17.32
N LYS A 283 9.82 1.05 -17.16
CA LYS A 283 10.90 0.09 -16.89
C LYS A 283 10.70 -0.67 -15.58
N LEU A 284 10.24 0.02 -14.52
CA LEU A 284 9.94 -0.61 -13.23
C LEU A 284 8.79 -1.61 -13.35
N LEU A 285 7.73 -1.27 -14.07
CA LEU A 285 6.59 -2.17 -14.31
C LEU A 285 6.97 -3.35 -15.22
N ASP A 286 7.85 -3.14 -16.24
CA ASP A 286 8.40 -4.23 -17.06
C ASP A 286 9.23 -5.20 -16.23
N TYR A 287 10.05 -4.68 -15.30
CA TYR A 287 10.77 -5.50 -14.35
C TYR A 287 9.82 -6.35 -13.49
N VAL A 288 8.77 -5.74 -12.93
CA VAL A 288 7.77 -6.45 -12.12
C VAL A 288 7.09 -7.54 -12.95
N LYS A 289 6.58 -7.19 -14.14
CA LYS A 289 5.87 -8.10 -15.04
C LYS A 289 6.71 -9.31 -15.47
N SER A 290 8.02 -9.10 -15.67
CA SER A 290 8.94 -10.14 -16.13
C SER A 290 9.43 -11.05 -15.01
N ASN A 291 9.36 -10.59 -13.75
CA ASN A 291 9.96 -11.29 -12.62
C ASN A 291 8.99 -11.88 -11.61
N TYR A 292 7.72 -11.44 -11.60
CA TYR A 292 6.78 -11.82 -10.54
C TYR A 292 5.46 -12.33 -11.09
N GLU A 293 4.88 -13.27 -10.36
CA GLU A 293 3.55 -13.80 -10.59
C GLU A 293 2.82 -14.06 -9.26
N MET A 294 1.49 -14.11 -9.33
CA MET A 294 0.66 -14.49 -8.19
C MET A 294 0.22 -15.94 -8.32
N THR A 295 0.29 -16.67 -7.21
CA THR A 295 -0.14 -18.08 -7.14
C THR A 295 -0.99 -18.32 -5.90
N THR A 296 -2.05 -19.12 -6.04
CA THR A 296 -2.81 -19.63 -4.90
C THR A 296 -2.13 -20.89 -4.37
N ILE A 297 -1.53 -20.81 -3.16
CA ILE A 297 -0.88 -21.96 -2.51
C ILE A 297 -1.91 -22.92 -1.90
N ILE A 298 -2.99 -22.38 -1.33
CA ILE A 298 -4.03 -23.14 -0.65
C ILE A 298 -5.37 -22.51 -1.01
N GLU A 299 -6.28 -23.27 -1.57
CA GLU A 299 -7.65 -22.83 -1.83
C GLU A 299 -8.52 -22.89 -0.56
N ALA A 300 -9.55 -22.05 -0.49
CA ALA A 300 -10.54 -22.07 0.59
C ALA A 300 -11.13 -23.47 0.79
N GLY A 301 -11.21 -23.91 2.03
CA GLY A 301 -11.72 -25.24 2.37
C GLY A 301 -10.75 -26.40 2.15
N GLN A 302 -9.57 -26.17 1.57
CA GLN A 302 -8.56 -27.21 1.33
C GLN A 302 -7.58 -27.34 2.50
N SER A 303 -7.06 -28.55 2.68
CA SER A 303 -5.99 -28.85 3.64
C SER A 303 -4.62 -28.74 2.98
N TYR A 304 -3.63 -28.24 3.72
CA TYR A 304 -2.25 -28.16 3.24
C TYR A 304 -1.36 -29.17 3.96
N LYS A 305 -0.68 -30.05 3.21
CA LYS A 305 0.28 -31.06 3.72
C LYS A 305 -0.22 -31.82 4.95
N ASN A 306 -1.52 -32.21 4.97
CA ASN A 306 -2.16 -32.91 6.08
C ASN A 306 -2.04 -32.23 7.45
N SER A 307 -2.02 -30.91 7.49
CA SER A 307 -1.92 -30.11 8.72
C SER A 307 -3.01 -30.46 9.73
N LYS A 308 -2.61 -30.55 11.00
CA LYS A 308 -3.51 -30.87 12.11
C LYS A 308 -3.20 -30.00 13.32
N ALA A 309 -4.23 -29.47 13.99
CA ALA A 309 -4.10 -28.79 15.27
C ALA A 309 -4.22 -29.81 16.44
N LYS A 310 -3.44 -29.58 17.50
CA LYS A 310 -3.52 -30.39 18.73
C LYS A 310 -4.83 -30.10 19.48
N VAL A 311 -5.42 -31.14 20.05
CA VAL A 311 -6.62 -31.04 20.87
C VAL A 311 -6.35 -31.65 22.24
N LYS A 312 -6.62 -30.88 23.30
CA LYS A 312 -6.59 -31.35 24.67
C LYS A 312 -7.95 -31.88 25.07
N ASP A 313 -7.96 -32.91 25.91
CA ASP A 313 -9.15 -33.51 26.49
C ASP A 313 -10.20 -33.99 25.47
N GLY A 314 -9.82 -34.04 24.19
CA GLY A 314 -10.66 -34.49 23.11
C GLY A 314 -10.67 -36.03 22.97
N LYS A 315 -11.74 -36.55 22.35
CA LYS A 315 -11.78 -37.94 21.91
C LYS A 315 -10.66 -38.26 20.92
N GLU A 316 -10.28 -37.27 20.11
CA GLU A 316 -9.13 -37.28 19.24
C GLU A 316 -8.08 -36.29 19.71
N LYS A 317 -6.80 -36.66 19.63
CA LYS A 317 -5.67 -35.78 20.05
C LYS A 317 -5.36 -34.66 19.07
N THR A 318 -5.90 -34.73 17.85
CA THR A 318 -5.70 -33.74 16.80
C THR A 318 -6.97 -33.57 15.98
N VAL A 319 -7.12 -32.40 15.37
CA VAL A 319 -8.17 -32.12 14.38
C VAL A 319 -7.51 -31.71 13.06
N PRO A 320 -7.91 -32.31 11.91
CA PRO A 320 -7.47 -31.83 10.60
C PRO A 320 -7.97 -30.41 10.36
N VAL A 321 -7.18 -29.61 9.63
CA VAL A 321 -7.51 -28.22 9.38
C VAL A 321 -7.61 -27.92 7.88
N VAL A 322 -8.38 -26.88 7.55
CA VAL A 322 -8.56 -26.34 6.20
C VAL A 322 -8.36 -24.82 6.21
N ALA A 323 -7.99 -24.23 5.09
CA ALA A 323 -7.90 -22.78 4.96
C ALA A 323 -9.29 -22.14 4.97
N ALA A 324 -9.45 -21.01 5.65
CA ALA A 324 -10.70 -20.25 5.68
C ALA A 324 -10.99 -19.53 4.36
N GLN A 325 -9.95 -19.15 3.64
CA GLN A 325 -9.97 -18.44 2.36
C GLN A 325 -8.72 -18.82 1.57
N ASP A 326 -8.65 -18.40 0.30
CA ASP A 326 -7.48 -18.63 -0.55
C ASP A 326 -6.24 -17.95 0.05
N LEU A 327 -5.12 -18.68 0.08
CA LEU A 327 -3.82 -18.11 0.38
C LEU A 327 -3.11 -17.77 -0.94
N ASN A 328 -3.32 -16.54 -1.39
CA ASN A 328 -2.66 -15.98 -2.56
C ASN A 328 -1.32 -15.35 -2.14
N VAL A 329 -0.29 -15.59 -2.91
CA VAL A 329 1.05 -15.05 -2.68
C VAL A 329 1.68 -14.59 -3.97
N VAL A 330 2.53 -13.58 -3.88
CA VAL A 330 3.37 -13.15 -4.99
C VAL A 330 4.78 -13.67 -4.79
N HIS A 331 5.36 -14.22 -5.84
CA HIS A 331 6.71 -14.79 -5.83
C HIS A 331 7.43 -14.57 -7.16
N ARG A 332 8.73 -14.80 -7.20
CA ARG A 332 9.47 -14.75 -8.48
C ARG A 332 9.04 -15.91 -9.37
N ILE A 333 8.86 -15.63 -10.66
CA ILE A 333 8.52 -16.60 -11.69
C ILE A 333 9.52 -17.76 -11.66
N GLY A 334 9.01 -19.00 -11.74
CA GLY A 334 9.82 -20.22 -11.75
C GLY A 334 10.37 -20.63 -10.38
N THR A 335 9.91 -20.04 -9.27
CA THR A 335 10.34 -20.42 -7.93
C THR A 335 9.26 -21.21 -7.18
N ASP A 336 9.69 -22.16 -6.34
CA ASP A 336 8.78 -22.92 -5.49
C ASP A 336 8.19 -22.09 -4.37
N VAL A 337 6.89 -22.25 -4.13
CA VAL A 337 6.17 -21.59 -3.04
C VAL A 337 5.70 -22.59 -1.99
N SER A 338 5.66 -22.18 -0.74
CA SER A 338 5.18 -23.02 0.35
C SER A 338 4.52 -22.21 1.45
N ALA A 339 3.66 -22.87 2.23
CA ALA A 339 3.06 -22.30 3.42
C ALA A 339 3.48 -23.07 4.68
N LYS A 340 3.48 -22.39 5.81
CA LYS A 340 3.68 -22.95 7.13
C LYS A 340 2.37 -22.92 7.90
N PHE A 341 1.98 -24.06 8.45
CA PHE A 341 0.90 -24.12 9.42
C PHE A 341 1.41 -23.81 10.83
N SER A 342 0.75 -22.91 11.54
CA SER A 342 1.02 -22.61 12.94
C SER A 342 -0.25 -22.64 13.77
N SER A 343 -0.16 -23.19 15.00
CA SER A 343 -1.27 -23.32 15.94
C SER A 343 -0.75 -23.22 17.36
N LYS A 344 -1.65 -23.17 18.37
CA LYS A 344 -1.26 -23.16 19.79
C LYS A 344 -0.42 -24.40 20.11
N ALA A 345 0.80 -24.18 20.62
CA ALA A 345 1.74 -25.27 20.97
C ALA A 345 1.15 -26.24 21.99
N LYS A 346 0.40 -25.73 22.99
CA LYS A 346 -0.30 -26.55 24.00
C LYS A 346 -1.61 -27.15 23.52
N GLY A 347 -2.09 -26.79 22.29
CA GLY A 347 -3.36 -27.26 21.71
C GLY A 347 -4.57 -26.46 22.19
N TYR A 348 -5.74 -26.86 21.72
CA TYR A 348 -7.05 -26.27 22.00
C TYR A 348 -7.86 -27.21 22.90
N GLU A 349 -8.60 -26.66 23.85
CA GLU A 349 -9.50 -27.45 24.69
C GLU A 349 -10.67 -28.02 23.87
N ALA A 350 -11.04 -29.28 24.11
CA ALA A 350 -12.25 -29.82 23.54
C ALA A 350 -13.49 -29.30 24.32
N THR A 351 -14.65 -29.08 23.70
CA THR A 351 -15.06 -29.48 22.35
C THR A 351 -14.56 -28.45 21.35
N ILE A 352 -14.13 -28.92 20.17
CA ILE A 352 -13.84 -28.09 19.01
C ILE A 352 -14.93 -28.35 17.99
N ASN A 353 -15.61 -27.31 17.51
CA ASN A 353 -16.63 -27.44 16.49
C ASN A 353 -15.99 -27.37 15.10
N LYS A 354 -16.67 -27.93 14.09
CA LYS A 354 -16.31 -27.69 12.70
C LYS A 354 -16.38 -26.21 12.40
N GLY A 355 -15.33 -25.63 11.80
CA GLY A 355 -15.22 -24.21 11.49
C GLY A 355 -14.55 -23.35 12.56
N ASP A 356 -14.27 -23.89 13.76
CA ASP A 356 -13.52 -23.16 14.79
C ASP A 356 -12.10 -22.82 14.29
N LYS A 357 -11.64 -21.59 14.54
CA LYS A 357 -10.27 -21.15 14.22
C LYS A 357 -9.26 -21.82 15.14
N VAL A 358 -8.41 -22.68 14.58
CA VAL A 358 -7.42 -23.49 15.31
C VAL A 358 -5.98 -23.30 14.83
N GLY A 359 -5.71 -22.18 14.19
CA GLY A 359 -4.38 -21.80 13.72
C GLY A 359 -4.43 -20.84 12.56
N LYS A 360 -3.29 -20.73 11.85
CA LYS A 360 -3.17 -20.01 10.59
C LYS A 360 -2.22 -20.73 9.64
N PHE A 361 -2.46 -20.56 8.35
CA PHE A 361 -1.46 -20.81 7.30
C PHE A 361 -0.80 -19.48 6.96
N GLU A 362 0.52 -19.46 6.83
CA GLU A 362 1.31 -18.27 6.54
C GLU A 362 2.28 -18.58 5.41
N TYR A 363 2.44 -17.67 4.48
CA TYR A 363 3.42 -17.80 3.40
C TYR A 363 4.84 -17.92 3.97
N ASN A 364 5.57 -18.95 3.51
CA ASN A 364 6.97 -19.13 3.82
C ASN A 364 7.82 -18.43 2.77
N ASP A 365 7.81 -17.08 2.80
CA ASP A 365 8.57 -16.26 1.87
C ASP A 365 10.06 -16.27 2.24
N ASN A 366 10.88 -16.77 1.33
CA ASN A 366 12.35 -16.78 1.40
C ASN A 366 12.99 -15.81 0.38
N GLN A 367 12.18 -14.99 -0.31
CA GLN A 367 12.60 -14.05 -1.33
C GLN A 367 12.14 -12.63 -0.95
N ILE A 368 12.64 -12.17 0.18
CA ILE A 368 12.35 -10.83 0.70
C ILE A 368 13.17 -9.81 -0.10
N VAL A 369 12.49 -8.79 -0.61
CA VAL A 369 13.09 -7.60 -1.24
C VAL A 369 12.97 -6.44 -0.26
N GLY A 370 14.06 -5.74 0.00
CA GLY A 370 14.11 -4.57 0.87
C GLY A 370 13.39 -4.78 2.21
N THR A 371 12.38 -3.95 2.47
CA THR A 371 11.56 -4.00 3.69
C THR A 371 10.53 -5.16 3.71
N GLY A 372 10.39 -5.88 2.62
CA GLY A 372 9.61 -7.11 2.50
C GLY A 372 8.12 -6.92 2.24
N TYR A 373 7.41 -6.32 3.16
CA TYR A 373 5.96 -6.08 3.07
C TYR A 373 5.61 -4.70 3.63
N LEU A 374 4.55 -4.08 3.11
CA LEU A 374 4.04 -2.84 3.70
C LEU A 374 3.47 -3.09 5.11
N ASP A 375 2.81 -4.22 5.30
CA ASP A 375 2.24 -4.65 6.59
C ASP A 375 2.86 -5.96 7.05
N SER A 376 2.11 -7.06 6.95
CA SER A 376 2.51 -8.41 7.36
C SER A 376 2.47 -9.39 6.18
N LYS A 377 3.23 -10.47 6.31
CA LYS A 377 3.20 -11.57 5.34
C LYS A 377 1.78 -12.12 5.16
N PRO A 378 1.42 -12.54 3.93
CA PRO A 378 0.13 -13.17 3.67
C PRO A 378 -0.12 -14.37 4.60
N SER A 379 -1.26 -14.36 5.25
CA SER A 379 -1.70 -15.45 6.11
C SER A 379 -3.21 -15.57 6.13
N VAL A 380 -3.72 -16.80 6.25
CA VAL A 380 -5.15 -17.09 6.33
C VAL A 380 -5.46 -17.93 7.55
N PRO A 381 -6.64 -17.76 8.20
CA PRO A 381 -7.06 -18.59 9.31
C PRO A 381 -7.16 -20.06 8.89
N ALA A 382 -6.72 -20.98 9.77
CA ALA A 382 -6.93 -22.40 9.64
C ALA A 382 -8.09 -22.83 10.53
N LEU A 383 -9.10 -23.46 9.92
CA LEU A 383 -10.34 -23.87 10.55
C LEU A 383 -10.37 -25.38 10.77
N ALA A 384 -11.00 -25.82 11.86
CA ALA A 384 -11.23 -27.24 12.13
C ALA A 384 -12.13 -27.84 11.04
N LYS A 385 -11.66 -28.90 10.37
CA LYS A 385 -12.40 -29.59 9.28
C LYS A 385 -13.59 -30.36 9.79
N LYS A 386 -13.57 -30.79 11.05
CA LYS A 386 -14.61 -31.59 11.72
C LYS A 386 -14.72 -31.23 13.19
N GLU A 387 -15.81 -31.68 13.82
CA GLU A 387 -15.98 -31.62 15.28
C GLU A 387 -15.03 -32.61 15.99
N VAL A 388 -14.51 -32.22 17.16
CA VAL A 388 -13.84 -33.10 18.12
C VAL A 388 -14.48 -32.91 19.49
N LYS A 389 -15.28 -33.89 19.91
CA LYS A 389 -15.97 -33.88 21.21
C LYS A 389 -15.00 -34.11 22.36
N LYS A 390 -15.37 -33.60 23.54
CA LYS A 390 -14.63 -33.86 24.78
C LYS A 390 -14.63 -35.35 25.10
N SER A 391 -13.54 -35.83 25.68
CA SER A 391 -13.39 -37.21 26.16
C SER A 391 -14.18 -37.40 27.44
N ILE A 392 -14.41 -38.69 27.81
CA ILE A 392 -15.05 -39.02 29.09
C ILE A 392 -14.22 -38.52 30.28
N PHE A 393 -14.88 -38.12 31.35
CA PHE A 393 -14.27 -37.51 32.55
C PHE A 393 -13.08 -38.32 33.10
N LEU A 394 -13.22 -39.64 33.25
CA LEU A 394 -12.16 -40.52 33.76
C LEU A 394 -10.87 -40.43 32.93
N LYS A 395 -10.98 -40.38 31.58
CA LYS A 395 -9.82 -40.25 30.71
C LYS A 395 -9.19 -38.88 30.78
N VAL A 396 -9.98 -37.81 30.92
CA VAL A 396 -9.49 -36.45 31.11
C VAL A 396 -8.73 -36.36 32.42
N TRP A 397 -9.31 -36.84 33.52
CA TRP A 397 -8.67 -36.86 34.84
C TRP A 397 -7.35 -37.63 34.85
N TRP A 398 -7.32 -38.83 34.23
CA TRP A 398 -6.11 -39.65 34.11
C TRP A 398 -5.02 -38.94 33.31
N ASN A 399 -5.34 -38.31 32.18
CA ASN A 399 -4.38 -37.56 31.38
C ASN A 399 -3.77 -36.38 32.16
N HIS A 400 -4.59 -35.65 32.91
CA HIS A 400 -4.11 -34.56 33.78
C HIS A 400 -3.22 -35.06 34.91
N PHE A 401 -3.57 -36.18 35.53
CA PHE A 401 -2.74 -36.81 36.55
C PHE A 401 -1.37 -37.22 35.99
N VAL A 402 -1.33 -37.90 34.85
CA VAL A 402 -0.06 -38.32 34.18
C VAL A 402 0.77 -37.08 33.79
N THR A 403 0.14 -36.05 33.28
CA THR A 403 0.85 -34.79 32.95
C THR A 403 1.46 -34.17 34.21
N TYR A 404 0.69 -34.10 35.28
CA TYR A 404 1.17 -33.58 36.58
C TYR A 404 2.37 -34.36 37.11
N VAL A 405 2.32 -35.69 37.08
CA VAL A 405 3.43 -36.55 37.51
C VAL A 405 4.68 -36.31 36.66
N ASN A 406 4.55 -36.20 35.35
CA ASN A 406 5.70 -36.01 34.41
C ASN A 406 6.32 -34.60 34.49
N GLU A 407 5.57 -33.58 34.91
CA GLU A 407 6.04 -32.19 34.98
C GLU A 407 6.53 -31.80 36.41
N LYS A 408 6.13 -32.51 37.44
CA LYS A 408 6.36 -32.10 38.86
C LYS A 408 7.17 -33.13 39.67
N LEU A 409 7.30 -34.35 39.20
CA LEU A 409 8.10 -35.43 39.78
C LEU A 409 9.21 -35.88 38.81
#